data_4680f2b65d4a6caba48a845e5c4b0052
#
_entry.id   4680f2b65d4a6caba48a845e5c4b0052
#
_cell.length_a   1.000
_cell.length_b   1.000
_cell.length_c   1.000
_cell.angle_alpha   90.00
_cell.angle_beta   90.00
_cell.angle_gamma   90.00
#
_symmetry.space_group_name_H-M   'P 1'
#
loop_
_entity.id
_entity.type
_entity.pdbx_description
1 polymer ?
#
loop_
_entity_poly.entity_id
_entity_poly.type
_entity_poly.pdbx_seq_one_letter_code
_entity_poly.pdbx_strand_id
1 'polypeptide(L)'
;MYSYLLDSYENFMKVVEAPDNGQYLSGAKNRLRAMYPYLLNGAVYYSEQKQPSKALDFAAAYIEMPRLKIFQSELLPKDNRYASVVYYAAVSAYNLQKYSQALKYFQEYLSTGTDTQQKDCYVYMNMIYQSQKNYSEQERVLEEAIAKYPVSLDFLYNLVNVHIATNNMPKLLSAIDRILEVDPNNDKVLPIKARILERQGKNQEALDIYKRLYALHPDSFELLTGLARVNFNVATEIVNNGATIANDTEYALVRQRASGYLLDAKDLFLKILEKEPSSKMYMQGLAGVYQYMDMKSEYEVLMKIITDGASYTSFPSRLLAYNEALKKTEGVAQQQESAPVPVEPAMLVIHVDSFIDGNNNKVIDAGESFAVQFSVENKGQGDAYNIRLRLSEQQGYDEYFDGPRELDGGNIPAGTSKQYTFRYLVKKEIRQHWPRSISMHSKRMVLMLIRRN
;
A
#
# COMPACT_ATOMS: atom_id res chain seq x y z
N MET A 1 1.94 60.17 -6.15
CA MET A 1 3.03 60.32 -5.14
C MET A 1 4.07 59.23 -5.29
N TYR A 2 3.69 57.95 -5.32
CA TYR A 2 4.66 56.86 -5.32
C TYR A 2 5.37 56.60 -6.67
N SER A 3 4.86 57.08 -7.80
CA SER A 3 5.45 56.84 -9.12
C SER A 3 6.88 57.29 -9.30
N TYR A 4 7.30 58.37 -8.63
CA TYR A 4 8.66 58.91 -8.68
C TYR A 4 9.54 58.47 -7.50
N LEU A 5 9.00 57.79 -6.53
CA LEU A 5 9.74 57.44 -5.31
C LEU A 5 10.79 56.35 -5.58
N LEU A 6 10.45 55.32 -6.36
CA LEU A 6 11.41 54.30 -6.75
C LEU A 6 12.51 54.85 -7.67
N ASP A 7 12.16 55.69 -8.65
CA ASP A 7 13.16 56.33 -9.52
C ASP A 7 14.15 57.18 -8.68
N SER A 8 13.61 57.91 -7.68
CA SER A 8 14.45 58.70 -6.75
C SER A 8 15.32 57.77 -5.89
N TYR A 9 14.76 56.67 -5.38
CA TYR A 9 15.51 55.67 -4.62
C TYR A 9 16.66 55.09 -5.44
N GLU A 10 16.41 54.65 -6.67
CA GLU A 10 17.42 54.10 -7.57
C GLU A 10 18.51 55.14 -7.89
N ASN A 11 18.17 56.39 -8.10
CA ASN A 11 19.12 57.45 -8.34
C ASN A 11 20.04 57.70 -7.11
N PHE A 12 19.48 57.71 -5.88
CA PHE A 12 20.30 57.77 -4.68
C PHE A 12 21.15 56.52 -4.46
N MET A 13 20.66 55.31 -4.84
CA MET A 13 21.46 54.09 -4.80
C MET A 13 22.68 54.17 -5.74
N LYS A 14 22.52 54.70 -6.95
CA LYS A 14 23.66 54.96 -7.87
C LYS A 14 24.71 55.84 -7.22
N VAL A 15 24.31 56.86 -6.42
CA VAL A 15 25.27 57.69 -5.68
C VAL A 15 25.98 56.88 -4.60
N VAL A 16 25.24 56.01 -3.86
CA VAL A 16 25.81 55.17 -2.79
C VAL A 16 26.82 54.15 -3.36
N GLU A 17 26.60 53.62 -4.56
CA GLU A 17 27.39 52.62 -5.21
C GLU A 17 28.56 53.19 -6.01
N ALA A 18 28.58 54.51 -6.26
CA ALA A 18 29.66 55.14 -7.02
C ALA A 18 30.99 55.07 -6.29
N PRO A 19 32.11 54.78 -6.96
CA PRO A 19 33.43 54.66 -6.33
C PRO A 19 33.90 55.94 -5.65
N ASP A 20 33.56 57.11 -6.21
CA ASP A 20 33.99 58.44 -5.73
C ASP A 20 32.82 59.21 -5.09
N ASN A 21 32.10 58.58 -4.20
CA ASN A 21 30.84 59.10 -3.63
C ASN A 21 31.03 60.00 -2.36
N GLY A 22 32.23 60.16 -1.84
CA GLY A 22 32.51 60.74 -0.54
C GLY A 22 31.82 62.08 -0.28
N GLN A 23 31.78 62.99 -1.26
CA GLN A 23 31.15 64.30 -1.16
C GLN A 23 29.61 64.20 -1.09
N TYR A 24 29.01 63.25 -1.75
CA TYR A 24 27.55 63.16 -1.89
C TYR A 24 26.93 62.08 -0.98
N LEU A 25 27.74 61.20 -0.38
CA LEU A 25 27.28 60.06 0.40
C LEU A 25 26.39 60.46 1.59
N SER A 26 26.75 61.48 2.33
CA SER A 26 25.96 61.97 3.47
C SER A 26 24.57 62.50 3.05
N GLY A 27 24.54 63.24 1.93
CA GLY A 27 23.28 63.70 1.35
C GLY A 27 22.38 62.62 0.89
N ALA A 28 22.95 61.61 0.13
CA ALA A 28 22.22 60.45 -0.31
C ALA A 28 21.67 59.64 0.87
N LYS A 29 22.48 59.38 1.90
CA LYS A 29 22.07 58.72 3.14
C LYS A 29 20.85 59.39 3.80
N ASN A 30 20.89 60.71 3.97
CA ASN A 30 19.80 61.44 4.57
C ASN A 30 18.50 61.38 3.75
N ARG A 31 18.59 61.44 2.44
CA ARG A 31 17.42 61.28 1.53
C ARG A 31 16.86 59.89 1.56
N LEU A 32 17.69 58.85 1.48
CA LEU A 32 17.26 57.46 1.61
C LEU A 32 16.56 57.19 2.95
N ARG A 33 17.11 57.70 4.07
CA ARG A 33 16.45 57.61 5.38
C ARG A 33 15.05 58.25 5.39
N ALA A 34 14.92 59.41 4.79
CA ALA A 34 13.64 60.10 4.70
C ALA A 34 12.62 59.35 3.83
N MET A 35 13.07 58.59 2.84
CA MET A 35 12.22 57.77 1.95
C MET A 35 11.79 56.46 2.57
N TYR A 36 12.50 55.94 3.58
CA TYR A 36 12.29 54.61 4.15
C TYR A 36 10.83 54.29 4.53
N PRO A 37 10.09 55.15 5.33
CA PRO A 37 8.69 54.86 5.66
C PRO A 37 7.75 54.91 4.43
N TYR A 38 8.10 55.72 3.42
CA TYR A 38 7.30 55.82 2.20
C TYR A 38 7.47 54.60 1.27
N LEU A 39 8.61 53.90 1.32
CA LEU A 39 8.80 52.63 0.60
C LEU A 39 7.84 51.57 1.12
N LEU A 40 7.70 51.46 2.43
CA LEU A 40 6.69 50.59 3.06
C LEU A 40 5.28 50.90 2.56
N ASN A 41 4.89 52.19 2.66
CA ASN A 41 3.56 52.63 2.24
C ASN A 41 3.31 52.41 0.75
N GLY A 42 4.34 52.57 -0.08
CA GLY A 42 4.29 52.25 -1.51
C GLY A 42 4.08 50.77 -1.79
N ALA A 43 4.76 49.88 -1.06
CA ALA A 43 4.56 48.43 -1.16
C ALA A 43 3.09 48.04 -0.85
N VAL A 44 2.53 48.54 0.24
CA VAL A 44 1.13 48.32 0.61
C VAL A 44 0.17 48.86 -0.46
N TYR A 45 0.37 50.11 -0.87
CA TYR A 45 -0.46 50.77 -1.89
C TYR A 45 -0.52 49.97 -3.19
N TYR A 46 0.64 49.58 -3.75
CA TYR A 46 0.65 48.83 -5.01
C TYR A 46 0.17 47.39 -4.87
N SER A 47 0.29 46.79 -3.70
CA SER A 47 -0.33 45.50 -3.39
C SER A 47 -1.88 45.60 -3.44
N GLU A 48 -2.46 46.62 -2.84
CA GLU A 48 -3.92 46.90 -2.89
C GLU A 48 -4.40 47.18 -4.32
N GLN A 49 -3.56 47.86 -5.12
CA GLN A 49 -3.84 48.13 -6.54
C GLN A 49 -3.62 46.90 -7.46
N LYS A 50 -3.29 45.73 -6.89
CA LYS A 50 -3.01 44.51 -7.65
C LYS A 50 -1.90 44.68 -8.70
N GLN A 51 -0.88 45.47 -8.38
CA GLN A 51 0.32 45.68 -9.19
C GLN A 51 1.53 44.97 -8.54
N PRO A 52 1.65 43.63 -8.66
CA PRO A 52 2.60 42.85 -7.85
C PRO A 52 4.07 43.18 -8.17
N SER A 53 4.39 43.60 -9.40
CA SER A 53 5.76 43.98 -9.74
C SER A 53 6.19 45.24 -8.97
N LYS A 54 5.39 46.29 -9.01
CA LYS A 54 5.69 47.52 -8.27
C LYS A 54 5.66 47.31 -6.75
N ALA A 55 4.70 46.54 -6.26
CA ALA A 55 4.63 46.18 -4.84
C ALA A 55 5.93 45.48 -4.39
N LEU A 56 6.43 44.57 -5.21
CA LEU A 56 7.68 43.87 -4.95
C LEU A 56 8.91 44.82 -4.97
N ASP A 57 8.98 45.70 -5.94
CA ASP A 57 10.10 46.65 -6.07
C ASP A 57 10.18 47.60 -4.85
N PHE A 58 9.02 48.12 -4.38
CA PHE A 58 8.93 48.91 -3.16
C PHE A 58 9.26 48.10 -1.88
N ALA A 59 8.75 46.87 -1.80
CA ALA A 59 9.03 46.00 -0.66
C ALA A 59 10.51 45.61 -0.61
N ALA A 60 11.12 45.27 -1.76
CA ALA A 60 12.54 44.99 -1.87
C ALA A 60 13.38 46.18 -1.38
N ALA A 61 13.09 47.37 -1.89
CA ALA A 61 13.80 48.57 -1.46
C ALA A 61 13.68 48.79 0.06
N TYR A 62 12.49 48.60 0.64
CA TYR A 62 12.26 48.72 2.09
C TYR A 62 13.05 47.65 2.89
N ILE A 63 13.03 46.40 2.45
CA ILE A 63 13.69 45.28 3.14
C ILE A 63 15.22 45.37 3.06
N GLU A 64 15.76 45.79 1.92
CA GLU A 64 17.23 45.83 1.67
C GLU A 64 17.88 47.09 2.23
N MET A 65 17.16 48.21 2.33
CA MET A 65 17.76 49.49 2.78
C MET A 65 18.49 49.40 4.13
N PRO A 66 17.97 48.75 5.19
CA PRO A 66 18.70 48.58 6.46
C PRO A 66 20.02 47.84 6.37
N ARG A 67 20.21 47.07 5.30
CA ARG A 67 21.40 46.23 5.05
C ARG A 67 22.55 46.97 4.32
N LEU A 68 22.23 48.13 3.80
CA LEU A 68 23.23 48.96 3.13
C LEU A 68 24.34 49.34 4.08
N LYS A 69 25.59 49.28 3.63
CA LYS A 69 26.78 49.66 4.44
C LYS A 69 26.64 51.03 5.10
N ILE A 70 26.02 52.02 4.41
CA ILE A 70 25.81 53.36 4.91
C ILE A 70 24.90 53.44 6.15
N PHE A 71 24.10 52.38 6.40
CA PHE A 71 23.17 52.25 7.55
C PHE A 71 23.63 51.24 8.60
N GLN A 72 24.79 50.58 8.43
CA GLN A 72 25.26 49.55 9.40
C GLN A 72 25.49 50.12 10.83
N SER A 73 25.80 51.38 10.96
CA SER A 73 25.96 52.05 12.26
C SER A 73 24.68 52.61 12.82
N GLU A 74 23.56 52.49 12.11
CA GLU A 74 22.25 53.03 12.47
C GLU A 74 21.19 51.93 12.32
N LEU A 75 20.39 51.76 13.35
CA LEU A 75 19.20 50.89 13.28
C LEU A 75 18.05 51.70 12.66
N LEU A 76 17.75 51.44 11.38
CA LEU A 76 16.50 51.94 10.83
C LEU A 76 15.34 51.20 11.55
N PRO A 77 14.34 51.93 12.07
CA PRO A 77 13.26 51.29 12.85
C PRO A 77 12.45 50.37 11.93
N LYS A 78 12.33 49.12 12.33
CA LYS A 78 11.41 48.18 11.67
C LYS A 78 9.99 48.54 12.13
N ASP A 79 9.11 48.79 11.17
CA ASP A 79 7.66 48.95 11.42
C ASP A 79 7.11 47.59 11.90
N ASN A 80 6.04 47.63 12.68
CA ASN A 80 5.33 46.42 13.13
C ASN A 80 4.79 45.56 11.96
N ARG A 81 4.63 46.19 10.79
CA ARG A 81 4.22 45.53 9.54
C ARG A 81 5.38 44.87 8.80
N TYR A 82 6.63 44.95 9.28
CA TYR A 82 7.81 44.43 8.57
C TYR A 82 7.65 42.97 8.15
N ALA A 83 7.23 42.13 9.08
CA ALA A 83 7.00 40.72 8.80
C ALA A 83 5.99 40.49 7.65
N SER A 84 4.85 41.23 7.72
CA SER A 84 3.82 41.15 6.68
C SER A 84 4.35 41.59 5.31
N VAL A 85 5.18 42.65 5.25
CA VAL A 85 5.77 43.13 4.01
C VAL A 85 6.74 42.09 3.42
N VAL A 86 7.56 41.47 4.26
CA VAL A 86 8.45 40.38 3.83
C VAL A 86 7.65 39.21 3.24
N TYR A 87 6.56 38.81 3.91
CA TYR A 87 5.70 37.73 3.41
C TYR A 87 5.05 38.09 2.06
N TYR A 88 4.44 39.28 1.95
CA TYR A 88 3.84 39.72 0.69
C TYR A 88 4.86 39.91 -0.44
N ALA A 89 6.08 40.36 -0.12
CA ALA A 89 7.18 40.43 -1.08
C ALA A 89 7.54 39.02 -1.60
N ALA A 90 7.61 38.03 -0.70
CA ALA A 90 7.88 36.64 -1.05
C ALA A 90 6.81 36.07 -1.99
N VAL A 91 5.51 36.27 -1.63
CA VAL A 91 4.38 35.82 -2.47
C VAL A 91 4.35 36.56 -3.81
N SER A 92 4.61 37.87 -3.83
CA SER A 92 4.69 38.63 -5.07
C SER A 92 5.81 38.14 -5.99
N ALA A 93 6.98 37.88 -5.41
CA ALA A 93 8.12 37.32 -6.14
C ALA A 93 7.81 35.92 -6.69
N TYR A 94 7.12 35.08 -5.92
CA TYR A 94 6.65 33.77 -6.36
C TYR A 94 5.70 33.89 -7.57
N ASN A 95 4.69 34.73 -7.48
CA ASN A 95 3.71 34.96 -8.56
C ASN A 95 4.35 35.51 -9.84
N LEU A 96 5.43 36.27 -9.69
CA LEU A 96 6.25 36.78 -10.80
C LEU A 96 7.31 35.78 -11.28
N GLN A 97 7.33 34.56 -10.74
CA GLN A 97 8.32 33.50 -11.02
C GLN A 97 9.78 33.91 -10.71
N LYS A 98 9.98 34.92 -9.88
CA LYS A 98 11.30 35.33 -9.38
C LYS A 98 11.69 34.46 -8.19
N TYR A 99 11.84 33.14 -8.44
CA TYR A 99 11.92 32.10 -7.41
C TYR A 99 13.08 32.30 -6.42
N SER A 100 14.27 32.71 -6.90
CA SER A 100 15.40 32.97 -6.00
C SER A 100 15.10 34.11 -5.01
N GLN A 101 14.41 35.14 -5.47
CA GLN A 101 13.99 36.26 -4.62
C GLN A 101 12.87 35.84 -3.66
N ALA A 102 11.91 35.05 -4.14
CA ALA A 102 10.85 34.50 -3.30
C ALA A 102 11.42 33.65 -2.16
N LEU A 103 12.33 32.72 -2.47
CA LEU A 103 12.99 31.87 -1.45
C LEU A 103 13.73 32.70 -0.41
N LYS A 104 14.47 33.75 -0.83
CA LYS A 104 15.17 34.65 0.08
C LYS A 104 14.18 35.28 1.08
N TYR A 105 13.06 35.79 0.60
CA TYR A 105 12.07 36.46 1.46
C TYR A 105 11.28 35.48 2.30
N PHE A 106 10.94 34.28 1.81
CA PHE A 106 10.31 33.25 2.64
C PHE A 106 11.22 32.83 3.80
N GLN A 107 12.52 32.62 3.55
CA GLN A 107 13.51 32.32 4.59
C GLN A 107 13.62 33.45 5.62
N GLU A 108 13.64 34.70 5.14
CA GLU A 108 13.65 35.86 6.02
C GLU A 108 12.39 35.93 6.88
N TYR A 109 11.21 35.68 6.31
CA TYR A 109 9.98 35.63 7.09
C TYR A 109 10.04 34.55 8.17
N LEU A 110 10.51 33.35 7.86
CA LEU A 110 10.68 32.27 8.82
C LEU A 110 11.59 32.64 10.00
N SER A 111 12.56 33.54 9.79
CA SER A 111 13.49 33.97 10.84
C SER A 111 12.97 35.18 11.65
N THR A 112 12.07 35.98 11.11
CA THR A 112 11.65 37.27 11.67
C THR A 112 10.13 37.44 11.75
N GLY A 113 9.38 36.56 11.10
CA GLY A 113 7.92 36.63 11.01
C GLY A 113 7.21 36.05 12.23
N THR A 114 5.90 36.30 12.27
CA THR A 114 5.00 35.70 13.23
C THR A 114 4.66 34.24 12.79
N ASP A 115 4.10 33.45 13.70
CA ASP A 115 3.75 32.06 13.37
C ASP A 115 2.61 31.92 12.34
N THR A 116 1.86 32.99 12.07
CA THR A 116 0.64 32.92 11.26
C THR A 116 0.84 32.42 9.84
N GLN A 117 1.88 32.88 9.12
CA GLN A 117 2.15 32.49 7.73
C GLN A 117 3.37 31.57 7.58
N GLN A 118 3.94 31.07 8.65
CA GLN A 118 5.13 30.22 8.55
C GLN A 118 4.85 28.91 7.82
N LYS A 119 3.68 28.31 8.07
CA LYS A 119 3.28 27.10 7.34
C LYS A 119 3.19 27.35 5.84
N ASP A 120 2.61 28.47 5.44
CA ASP A 120 2.49 28.85 4.02
C ASP A 120 3.86 29.08 3.38
N CYS A 121 4.82 29.67 4.11
CA CYS A 121 6.20 29.81 3.60
C CYS A 121 6.79 28.44 3.22
N TYR A 122 6.65 27.44 4.07
CA TYR A 122 7.12 26.08 3.75
C TYR A 122 6.40 25.49 2.55
N VAL A 123 5.09 25.73 2.41
CA VAL A 123 4.31 25.28 1.25
C VAL A 123 4.86 25.91 -0.04
N TYR A 124 5.05 27.24 -0.07
CA TYR A 124 5.58 27.91 -1.26
C TYR A 124 7.01 27.49 -1.58
N MET A 125 7.88 27.36 -0.59
CA MET A 125 9.26 26.91 -0.79
C MET A 125 9.29 25.48 -1.35
N ASN A 126 8.45 24.58 -0.82
CA ASN A 126 8.28 23.24 -1.36
C ASN A 126 7.84 23.27 -2.83
N MET A 127 6.83 24.08 -3.18
CA MET A 127 6.34 24.23 -4.55
C MET A 127 7.44 24.76 -5.51
N ILE A 128 8.23 25.71 -5.07
CA ILE A 128 9.37 26.23 -5.86
C ILE A 128 10.36 25.10 -6.15
N TYR A 129 10.86 24.41 -5.13
CA TYR A 129 11.84 23.36 -5.30
C TYR A 129 11.29 22.16 -6.08
N GLN A 130 10.01 21.84 -5.92
CA GLN A 130 9.33 20.83 -6.73
C GLN A 130 9.34 21.22 -8.23
N SER A 131 8.99 22.48 -8.56
CA SER A 131 8.97 22.97 -9.94
C SER A 131 10.36 22.94 -10.59
N GLN A 132 11.40 23.15 -9.79
CA GLN A 132 12.80 23.10 -10.19
C GLN A 132 13.39 21.67 -10.17
N LYS A 133 12.61 20.67 -9.71
CA LYS A 133 13.10 19.30 -9.44
C LYS A 133 14.34 19.26 -8.53
N ASN A 134 14.48 20.26 -7.66
CA ASN A 134 15.55 20.31 -6.68
C ASN A 134 15.17 19.52 -5.45
N TYR A 135 15.18 18.19 -5.58
CA TYR A 135 14.72 17.27 -4.54
C TYR A 135 15.50 17.36 -3.23
N SER A 136 16.79 17.73 -3.29
CA SER A 136 17.63 17.88 -2.09
C SER A 136 17.14 19.04 -1.21
N GLU A 137 16.91 20.22 -1.80
CA GLU A 137 16.40 21.37 -1.06
C GLU A 137 14.92 21.20 -0.70
N GLN A 138 14.15 20.51 -1.56
CA GLN A 138 12.78 20.16 -1.27
C GLN A 138 12.68 19.29 -0.01
N GLU A 139 13.49 18.23 0.07
CA GLU A 139 13.58 17.35 1.26
C GLU A 139 13.96 18.16 2.50
N ARG A 140 15.01 19.01 2.43
CA ARG A 140 15.43 19.82 3.56
C ARG A 140 14.31 20.71 4.10
N VAL A 141 13.63 21.42 3.22
CA VAL A 141 12.53 22.32 3.60
C VAL A 141 11.35 21.55 4.18
N LEU A 142 11.03 20.38 3.63
CA LEU A 142 9.96 19.53 4.16
C LEU A 142 10.30 18.98 5.54
N GLU A 143 11.54 18.56 5.78
CA GLU A 143 11.97 18.09 7.11
C GLU A 143 11.94 19.21 8.16
N GLU A 144 12.32 20.44 7.80
CA GLU A 144 12.17 21.61 8.66
C GLU A 144 10.69 21.88 8.97
N ALA A 145 9.84 21.79 7.94
CA ALA A 145 8.38 21.98 8.10
C ALA A 145 7.78 20.92 9.02
N ILE A 146 8.17 19.64 8.83
CA ILE A 146 7.65 18.52 9.65
C ILE A 146 8.17 18.61 11.09
N ALA A 147 9.41 19.04 11.31
CA ALA A 147 9.91 19.29 12.67
C ALA A 147 9.05 20.30 13.44
N LYS A 148 8.50 21.29 12.73
CA LYS A 148 7.62 22.31 13.30
C LYS A 148 6.14 21.90 13.33
N TYR A 149 5.69 21.13 12.34
CA TYR A 149 4.31 20.69 12.15
C TYR A 149 4.24 19.17 11.99
N PRO A 150 4.57 18.36 13.03
CA PRO A 150 4.77 16.92 12.92
C PRO A 150 3.54 16.13 12.49
N VAL A 151 2.34 16.65 12.75
CA VAL A 151 1.07 16.01 12.36
C VAL A 151 0.52 16.48 11.00
N SER A 152 1.27 17.29 10.26
CA SER A 152 0.83 17.79 8.96
C SER A 152 1.03 16.72 7.87
N LEU A 153 -0.04 16.01 7.55
CA LEU A 153 -0.03 15.00 6.49
C LEU A 153 0.40 15.57 5.13
N ASP A 154 0.10 16.83 4.84
CA ASP A 154 0.49 17.46 3.57
C ASP A 154 2.01 17.49 3.37
N PHE A 155 2.77 17.85 4.40
CA PHE A 155 4.24 17.83 4.31
C PHE A 155 4.78 16.41 4.23
N LEU A 156 4.20 15.49 4.99
CA LEU A 156 4.58 14.08 4.96
C LEU A 156 4.30 13.44 3.59
N TYR A 157 3.16 13.73 2.95
CA TYR A 157 2.86 13.26 1.60
C TYR A 157 3.84 13.82 0.56
N ASN A 158 4.20 15.11 0.67
CA ASN A 158 5.20 15.70 -0.20
C ASN A 158 6.58 15.04 -0.02
N LEU A 159 6.95 14.68 1.21
CA LEU A 159 8.18 13.94 1.49
C LEU A 159 8.17 12.53 0.86
N VAL A 160 7.05 11.82 0.95
CA VAL A 160 6.84 10.54 0.24
C VAL A 160 7.05 10.72 -1.26
N ASN A 161 6.47 11.77 -1.86
CA ASN A 161 6.61 12.05 -3.29
C ASN A 161 8.07 12.34 -3.69
N VAL A 162 8.83 13.06 -2.86
CA VAL A 162 10.29 13.28 -3.06
C VAL A 162 11.03 11.95 -3.08
N HIS A 163 10.76 11.06 -2.13
CA HIS A 163 11.45 9.78 -2.05
C HIS A 163 11.04 8.79 -3.14
N ILE A 164 9.82 8.88 -3.65
CA ILE A 164 9.40 8.16 -4.87
C ILE A 164 10.20 8.69 -6.07
N ALA A 165 10.26 10.01 -6.26
CA ALA A 165 10.92 10.63 -7.39
C ALA A 165 12.45 10.38 -7.41
N THR A 166 13.06 10.26 -6.23
CA THR A 166 14.50 9.97 -6.06
C THR A 166 14.79 8.47 -5.95
N ASN A 167 13.76 7.60 -6.01
CA ASN A 167 13.86 6.15 -5.82
C ASN A 167 14.59 5.74 -4.52
N ASN A 168 14.42 6.53 -3.45
CA ASN A 168 15.06 6.27 -2.17
C ASN A 168 14.14 5.42 -1.27
N MET A 169 14.18 4.10 -1.43
CA MET A 169 13.30 3.16 -0.73
C MET A 169 13.40 3.22 0.80
N PRO A 170 14.60 3.32 1.44
CA PRO A 170 14.68 3.43 2.89
C PRO A 170 13.98 4.67 3.44
N LYS A 171 14.23 5.84 2.84
CA LYS A 171 13.59 7.09 3.26
C LYS A 171 12.10 7.12 2.94
N LEU A 172 11.69 6.49 1.83
CA LEU A 172 10.28 6.33 1.46
C LEU A 172 9.52 5.57 2.54
N LEU A 173 10.03 4.42 3.00
CA LEU A 173 9.41 3.66 4.09
C LEU A 173 9.34 4.46 5.38
N SER A 174 10.42 5.14 5.76
CA SER A 174 10.43 6.01 6.94
C SER A 174 9.38 7.12 6.87
N ALA A 175 9.22 7.76 5.71
CA ALA A 175 8.19 8.79 5.52
C ALA A 175 6.76 8.21 5.60
N ILE A 176 6.55 7.01 5.04
CA ILE A 176 5.29 6.28 5.14
C ILE A 176 4.98 5.93 6.61
N ASP A 177 5.97 5.43 7.35
CA ASP A 177 5.79 5.07 8.76
C ASP A 177 5.40 6.29 9.60
N ARG A 178 6.00 7.46 9.37
CA ARG A 178 5.60 8.73 10.00
C ARG A 178 4.15 9.13 9.69
N ILE A 179 3.66 8.88 8.47
CA ILE A 179 2.24 9.08 8.13
C ILE A 179 1.37 8.13 8.95
N LEU A 180 1.77 6.86 9.06
CA LEU A 180 1.01 5.83 9.77
C LEU A 180 1.04 6.00 11.30
N GLU A 181 2.02 6.71 11.85
CA GLU A 181 2.01 7.16 13.26
C GLU A 181 0.90 8.19 13.51
N VAL A 182 0.65 9.08 12.53
CA VAL A 182 -0.41 10.10 12.61
C VAL A 182 -1.79 9.52 12.25
N ASP A 183 -1.84 8.70 11.20
CA ASP A 183 -3.04 8.07 10.67
C ASP A 183 -2.76 6.59 10.35
N PRO A 184 -2.96 5.67 11.32
CA PRO A 184 -2.67 4.24 11.15
C PRO A 184 -3.48 3.55 10.04
N ASN A 185 -4.60 4.13 9.63
CA ASN A 185 -5.49 3.59 8.60
C ASN A 185 -5.40 4.33 7.26
N ASN A 186 -4.32 5.08 7.04
CA ASN A 186 -4.16 5.90 5.86
C ASN A 186 -4.19 5.08 4.57
N ASP A 187 -5.29 5.19 3.83
CA ASP A 187 -5.58 4.43 2.60
C ASP A 187 -4.71 4.85 1.40
N LYS A 188 -4.06 6.02 1.45
CA LYS A 188 -3.17 6.49 0.38
C LYS A 188 -1.78 5.87 0.45
N VAL A 189 -1.24 5.65 1.66
CA VAL A 189 0.14 5.16 1.81
C VAL A 189 0.23 3.67 2.12
N LEU A 190 -0.79 3.08 2.71
CA LEU A 190 -0.81 1.64 2.99
C LEU A 190 -0.65 0.78 1.74
N PRO A 191 -1.29 1.08 0.57
CA PRO A 191 -1.04 0.33 -0.66
C PRO A 191 0.41 0.44 -1.15
N ILE A 192 1.02 1.61 -0.97
CA ILE A 192 2.43 1.83 -1.32
C ILE A 192 3.32 0.98 -0.42
N LYS A 193 3.07 0.98 0.90
CA LYS A 193 3.79 0.14 1.86
C LYS A 193 3.68 -1.33 1.51
N ALA A 194 2.48 -1.82 1.25
CA ALA A 194 2.25 -3.22 0.89
C ALA A 194 3.04 -3.62 -0.37
N ARG A 195 3.05 -2.77 -1.40
CA ARG A 195 3.82 -3.00 -2.62
C ARG A 195 5.34 -3.02 -2.40
N ILE A 196 5.84 -2.18 -1.49
CA ILE A 196 7.26 -2.18 -1.13
C ILE A 196 7.61 -3.45 -0.36
N LEU A 197 6.81 -3.84 0.62
CA LEU A 197 6.99 -5.06 1.40
C LEU A 197 6.99 -6.30 0.50
N GLU A 198 6.07 -6.37 -0.46
CA GLU A 198 6.02 -7.43 -1.47
C GLU A 198 7.33 -7.50 -2.28
N ARG A 199 7.86 -6.36 -2.76
CA ARG A 199 9.14 -6.30 -3.47
C ARG A 199 10.35 -6.73 -2.61
N GLN A 200 10.24 -6.57 -1.29
CA GLN A 200 11.25 -7.02 -0.33
C GLN A 200 11.11 -8.49 0.06
N GLY A 201 10.12 -9.21 -0.48
CA GLY A 201 9.80 -10.59 -0.10
C GLY A 201 9.10 -10.72 1.25
N LYS A 202 8.68 -9.62 1.87
CA LYS A 202 7.92 -9.61 3.12
C LYS A 202 6.42 -9.84 2.83
N ASN A 203 6.15 -10.99 2.20
CA ASN A 203 4.85 -11.27 1.61
C ASN A 203 3.73 -11.35 2.65
N GLN A 204 4.01 -11.88 3.87
CA GLN A 204 3.00 -11.97 4.91
C GLN A 204 2.58 -10.58 5.45
N GLU A 205 3.55 -9.68 5.69
CA GLU A 205 3.25 -8.31 6.11
C GLU A 205 2.45 -7.55 5.03
N ALA A 206 2.78 -7.75 3.76
CA ALA A 206 2.04 -7.17 2.63
C ALA A 206 0.61 -7.72 2.55
N LEU A 207 0.43 -9.03 2.75
CA LEU A 207 -0.87 -9.69 2.74
C LEU A 207 -1.81 -9.12 3.80
N ASP A 208 -1.33 -8.91 5.02
CA ASP A 208 -2.13 -8.37 6.11
C ASP A 208 -2.63 -6.95 5.80
N ILE A 209 -1.79 -6.13 5.17
CA ILE A 209 -2.19 -4.80 4.70
C ILE A 209 -3.24 -4.90 3.58
N TYR A 210 -3.02 -5.73 2.55
CA TYR A 210 -3.96 -5.88 1.44
C TYR A 210 -5.31 -6.45 1.90
N LYS A 211 -5.34 -7.42 2.83
CA LYS A 211 -6.58 -7.96 3.41
C LYS A 211 -7.39 -6.87 4.10
N ARG A 212 -6.74 -6.05 4.93
CA ARG A 212 -7.39 -4.94 5.62
C ARG A 212 -7.96 -3.90 4.64
N LEU A 213 -7.15 -3.49 3.66
CA LEU A 213 -7.57 -2.50 2.66
C LEU A 213 -8.71 -3.02 1.78
N TYR A 214 -8.64 -4.27 1.35
CA TYR A 214 -9.68 -4.87 0.51
C TYR A 214 -11.01 -5.04 1.26
N ALA A 215 -10.96 -5.30 2.57
CA ALA A 215 -12.17 -5.33 3.40
C ALA A 215 -12.85 -3.95 3.49
N LEU A 216 -12.08 -2.85 3.45
CA LEU A 216 -12.62 -1.48 3.45
C LEU A 216 -13.07 -1.02 2.05
N HIS A 217 -12.39 -1.48 1.00
CA HIS A 217 -12.60 -1.07 -0.38
C HIS A 217 -12.74 -2.28 -1.32
N PRO A 218 -13.81 -3.11 -1.19
CA PRO A 218 -13.95 -4.38 -1.92
C PRO A 218 -14.09 -4.20 -3.44
N ASP A 219 -14.49 -3.01 -3.89
CA ASP A 219 -14.62 -2.69 -5.32
C ASP A 219 -13.31 -2.26 -5.99
N SER A 220 -12.24 -2.06 -5.20
CA SER A 220 -10.95 -1.63 -5.72
C SER A 220 -10.27 -2.76 -6.50
N PHE A 221 -10.15 -2.58 -7.81
CA PHE A 221 -9.48 -3.54 -8.69
C PHE A 221 -7.98 -3.66 -8.39
N GLU A 222 -7.33 -2.54 -8.01
CA GLU A 222 -5.92 -2.53 -7.63
C GLU A 222 -5.68 -3.39 -6.37
N LEU A 223 -6.54 -3.26 -5.36
CA LEU A 223 -6.42 -4.06 -4.14
C LEU A 223 -6.74 -5.53 -4.38
N LEU A 224 -7.74 -5.82 -5.22
CA LEU A 224 -8.06 -7.17 -5.65
C LEU A 224 -6.87 -7.86 -6.31
N THR A 225 -6.21 -7.18 -7.26
CA THR A 225 -5.03 -7.70 -7.97
C THR A 225 -3.82 -7.85 -7.05
N GLY A 226 -3.59 -6.90 -6.15
CA GLY A 226 -2.55 -6.96 -5.13
C GLY A 226 -2.75 -8.16 -4.19
N LEU A 227 -3.97 -8.34 -3.71
CA LEU A 227 -4.33 -9.43 -2.81
C LEU A 227 -4.18 -10.81 -3.46
N ALA A 228 -4.58 -10.95 -4.73
CA ALA A 228 -4.40 -12.20 -5.49
C ALA A 228 -2.92 -12.57 -5.61
N ARG A 229 -2.09 -11.61 -6.04
CA ARG A 229 -0.65 -11.80 -6.23
C ARG A 229 0.06 -12.15 -4.94
N VAL A 230 -0.25 -11.43 -3.86
CA VAL A 230 0.43 -11.62 -2.58
C VAL A 230 0.02 -12.96 -1.92
N ASN A 231 -1.24 -13.39 -2.02
CA ASN A 231 -1.61 -14.74 -1.58
C ASN A 231 -0.81 -15.82 -2.33
N PHE A 232 -0.63 -15.67 -3.64
CA PHE A 232 0.18 -16.58 -4.43
C PHE A 232 1.66 -16.55 -3.99
N ASN A 233 2.22 -15.35 -3.74
CA ASN A 233 3.61 -15.20 -3.27
C ASN A 233 3.84 -15.86 -1.91
N VAL A 234 2.92 -15.68 -0.95
CA VAL A 234 2.99 -16.35 0.36
C VAL A 234 2.96 -17.86 0.21
N ALA A 235 2.05 -18.39 -0.63
CA ALA A 235 1.95 -19.81 -0.87
C ALA A 235 3.23 -20.39 -1.48
N THR A 236 3.78 -19.73 -2.50
CA THR A 236 5.01 -20.14 -3.17
C THR A 236 6.21 -20.07 -2.24
N GLU A 237 6.29 -19.05 -1.41
CA GLU A 237 7.34 -18.93 -0.38
C GLU A 237 7.29 -20.09 0.62
N ILE A 238 6.10 -20.44 1.12
CA ILE A 238 5.91 -21.58 2.02
C ILE A 238 6.39 -22.88 1.37
N VAL A 239 6.00 -23.13 0.12
CA VAL A 239 6.37 -24.36 -0.60
C VAL A 239 7.88 -24.39 -0.90
N ASN A 240 8.45 -23.27 -1.36
CA ASN A 240 9.88 -23.19 -1.70
C ASN A 240 10.77 -23.33 -0.46
N ASN A 241 10.39 -22.76 0.67
CA ASN A 241 11.11 -22.93 1.94
C ASN A 241 11.03 -24.40 2.44
N GLY A 242 9.99 -25.12 2.07
CA GLY A 242 9.86 -26.54 2.36
C GLY A 242 10.53 -27.49 1.35
N ALA A 243 11.03 -26.99 0.23
CA ALA A 243 11.54 -27.83 -0.88
C ALA A 243 12.75 -28.70 -0.51
N THR A 244 13.49 -28.38 0.55
CA THR A 244 14.63 -29.15 1.06
C THR A 244 14.24 -30.22 2.08
N ILE A 245 12.97 -30.32 2.46
CA ILE A 245 12.48 -31.29 3.43
C ILE A 245 12.42 -32.66 2.75
N ALA A 246 13.27 -33.59 3.20
CA ALA A 246 13.35 -34.94 2.67
C ALA A 246 12.23 -35.88 3.19
N ASN A 247 11.51 -35.46 4.22
CA ASN A 247 10.43 -36.24 4.82
C ASN A 247 9.09 -35.91 4.13
N ASP A 248 8.51 -36.87 3.47
CA ASP A 248 7.24 -36.72 2.72
C ASP A 248 6.09 -36.21 3.60
N THR A 249 6.01 -36.67 4.85
CA THR A 249 4.96 -36.25 5.79
C THR A 249 5.12 -34.77 6.18
N GLU A 250 6.34 -34.34 6.43
CA GLU A 250 6.63 -32.94 6.75
C GLU A 250 6.41 -32.03 5.54
N TYR A 251 6.82 -32.49 4.34
CA TYR A 251 6.56 -31.75 3.10
C TYR A 251 5.07 -31.64 2.81
N ALA A 252 4.28 -32.70 3.07
CA ALA A 252 2.83 -32.65 2.94
C ALA A 252 2.20 -31.60 3.88
N LEU A 253 2.71 -31.41 5.08
CA LEU A 253 2.28 -30.35 5.98
C LEU A 253 2.61 -28.93 5.47
N VAL A 254 3.77 -28.80 4.82
CA VAL A 254 4.13 -27.53 4.16
C VAL A 254 3.13 -27.21 3.04
N ARG A 255 2.85 -28.19 2.17
CA ARG A 255 1.87 -28.03 1.09
C ARG A 255 0.46 -27.74 1.64
N GLN A 256 0.07 -28.39 2.71
CA GLN A 256 -1.19 -28.14 3.38
C GLN A 256 -1.31 -26.69 3.90
N ARG A 257 -0.24 -26.14 4.50
CA ARG A 257 -0.22 -24.71 4.91
C ARG A 257 -0.34 -23.76 3.72
N ALA A 258 0.29 -24.09 2.60
CA ALA A 258 0.22 -23.26 1.39
C ALA A 258 -1.15 -23.33 0.70
N SER A 259 -1.90 -24.43 0.87
CA SER A 259 -3.15 -24.68 0.11
C SER A 259 -4.23 -23.64 0.33
N GLY A 260 -4.37 -23.09 1.54
CA GLY A 260 -5.33 -22.03 1.84
C GLY A 260 -5.05 -20.75 1.05
N TYR A 261 -3.80 -20.34 1.00
CA TYR A 261 -3.37 -19.16 0.23
C TYR A 261 -3.52 -19.40 -1.29
N LEU A 262 -3.28 -20.61 -1.78
CA LEU A 262 -3.48 -20.96 -3.20
C LEU A 262 -4.97 -20.91 -3.57
N LEU A 263 -5.86 -21.38 -2.70
CA LEU A 263 -7.30 -21.30 -2.93
C LEU A 263 -7.77 -19.84 -2.95
N ASP A 264 -7.36 -19.04 -1.98
CA ASP A 264 -7.66 -17.62 -1.95
C ASP A 264 -7.14 -16.92 -3.22
N ALA A 265 -5.90 -17.21 -3.63
CA ALA A 265 -5.32 -16.64 -4.85
C ALA A 265 -6.11 -17.05 -6.11
N LYS A 266 -6.49 -18.34 -6.23
CA LYS A 266 -7.31 -18.84 -7.34
C LYS A 266 -8.62 -18.07 -7.46
N ASP A 267 -9.37 -17.97 -6.37
CA ASP A 267 -10.68 -17.33 -6.37
C ASP A 267 -10.58 -15.83 -6.69
N LEU A 268 -9.52 -15.17 -6.23
CA LEU A 268 -9.25 -13.78 -6.57
C LEU A 268 -8.85 -13.61 -8.05
N PHE A 269 -7.98 -14.47 -8.60
CA PHE A 269 -7.64 -14.42 -10.03
C PHE A 269 -8.85 -14.70 -10.91
N LEU A 270 -9.76 -15.60 -10.51
CA LEU A 270 -11.00 -15.82 -11.23
C LEU A 270 -11.87 -14.55 -11.27
N LYS A 271 -12.05 -13.85 -10.15
CA LYS A 271 -12.75 -12.56 -10.10
C LYS A 271 -12.09 -11.48 -10.95
N ILE A 272 -10.76 -11.47 -11.03
CA ILE A 272 -10.01 -10.55 -11.90
C ILE A 272 -10.30 -10.86 -13.36
N LEU A 273 -10.28 -12.14 -13.75
CA LEU A 273 -10.53 -12.59 -15.13
C LEU A 273 -11.99 -12.46 -15.57
N GLU A 274 -12.94 -12.34 -14.65
CA GLU A 274 -14.32 -11.92 -14.96
C GLU A 274 -14.34 -10.48 -15.48
N LYS A 275 -13.50 -9.60 -14.95
CA LYS A 275 -13.40 -8.20 -15.37
C LYS A 275 -12.46 -8.00 -16.55
N GLU A 276 -11.35 -8.72 -16.59
CA GLU A 276 -10.31 -8.63 -17.63
C GLU A 276 -9.98 -10.01 -18.25
N PRO A 277 -10.93 -10.62 -18.99
CA PRO A 277 -10.80 -11.99 -19.46
C PRO A 277 -9.72 -12.21 -20.53
N SER A 278 -9.19 -11.16 -21.12
CA SER A 278 -8.12 -11.22 -22.13
C SER A 278 -6.74 -10.88 -21.57
N SER A 279 -6.62 -10.63 -20.27
CA SER A 279 -5.34 -10.29 -19.65
C SER A 279 -4.42 -11.49 -19.51
N LYS A 280 -3.40 -11.53 -20.37
CA LYS A 280 -2.36 -12.58 -20.34
C LYS A 280 -1.67 -12.65 -18.98
N MET A 281 -1.42 -11.51 -18.34
CA MET A 281 -0.75 -11.42 -17.04
C MET A 281 -1.54 -12.16 -15.96
N TYR A 282 -2.85 -11.93 -15.88
CA TYR A 282 -3.68 -12.57 -14.85
C TYR A 282 -3.94 -14.04 -15.14
N MET A 283 -4.05 -14.41 -16.42
CA MET A 283 -4.08 -15.83 -16.81
C MET A 283 -2.79 -16.55 -16.43
N GLN A 284 -1.62 -15.92 -16.59
CA GLN A 284 -0.34 -16.47 -16.13
C GLN A 284 -0.29 -16.63 -14.59
N GLY A 285 -0.82 -15.66 -13.85
CA GLY A 285 -0.96 -15.77 -12.40
C GLY A 285 -1.81 -16.97 -11.99
N LEU A 286 -2.98 -17.13 -12.61
CA LEU A 286 -3.86 -18.30 -12.37
C LEU A 286 -3.22 -19.63 -12.78
N ALA A 287 -2.48 -19.65 -13.90
CA ALA A 287 -1.74 -20.84 -14.33
C ALA A 287 -0.69 -21.26 -13.30
N GLY A 288 0.04 -20.29 -12.74
CA GLY A 288 0.96 -20.55 -11.62
C GLY A 288 0.23 -21.15 -10.41
N VAL A 289 -0.93 -20.66 -10.06
CA VAL A 289 -1.75 -21.25 -8.98
C VAL A 289 -2.15 -22.68 -9.30
N TYR A 290 -2.65 -22.95 -10.51
CA TYR A 290 -3.01 -24.31 -10.93
C TYR A 290 -1.81 -25.27 -10.87
N GLN A 291 -0.62 -24.81 -11.29
CA GLN A 291 0.61 -25.60 -11.21
C GLN A 291 0.96 -25.98 -9.76
N TYR A 292 0.91 -25.03 -8.83
CA TYR A 292 1.19 -25.29 -7.41
C TYR A 292 0.09 -26.12 -6.72
N MET A 293 -1.13 -26.13 -7.24
CA MET A 293 -2.23 -26.95 -6.78
C MET A 293 -2.27 -28.36 -7.43
N ASP A 294 -1.33 -28.70 -8.31
CA ASP A 294 -1.31 -29.93 -9.14
C ASP A 294 -2.57 -30.12 -10.01
N MET A 295 -3.21 -29.01 -10.39
CA MET A 295 -4.37 -29.00 -11.30
C MET A 295 -3.90 -29.04 -12.75
N LYS A 296 -3.38 -30.19 -13.17
CA LYS A 296 -2.67 -30.38 -14.43
C LYS A 296 -3.52 -30.05 -15.66
N SER A 297 -4.76 -30.53 -15.70
CA SER A 297 -5.68 -30.26 -16.81
C SER A 297 -5.98 -28.79 -16.99
N GLU A 298 -6.28 -28.11 -15.89
CA GLU A 298 -6.57 -26.68 -15.87
C GLU A 298 -5.34 -25.87 -16.29
N TYR A 299 -4.17 -26.26 -15.79
CA TYR A 299 -2.89 -25.62 -16.18
C TYR A 299 -2.64 -25.74 -17.68
N GLU A 300 -2.71 -26.95 -18.25
CA GLU A 300 -2.41 -27.20 -19.67
C GLU A 300 -3.39 -26.48 -20.60
N VAL A 301 -4.69 -26.50 -20.27
CA VAL A 301 -5.72 -25.79 -21.05
C VAL A 301 -5.52 -24.26 -20.97
N LEU A 302 -5.23 -23.74 -19.79
CA LEU A 302 -5.00 -22.30 -19.61
C LEU A 302 -3.72 -21.85 -20.34
N MET A 303 -2.64 -22.62 -20.27
CA MET A 303 -1.40 -22.32 -21.00
C MET A 303 -1.62 -22.32 -22.51
N LYS A 304 -2.47 -23.21 -23.03
CA LYS A 304 -2.85 -23.22 -24.46
C LYS A 304 -3.65 -21.95 -24.82
N ILE A 305 -4.59 -21.52 -23.99
CA ILE A 305 -5.35 -20.26 -24.18
C ILE A 305 -4.39 -19.07 -24.25
N ILE A 306 -3.42 -19.00 -23.32
CA ILE A 306 -2.40 -17.94 -23.28
C ILE A 306 -1.55 -17.94 -24.57
N THR A 307 -1.16 -19.11 -25.04
CA THR A 307 -0.34 -19.29 -26.26
C THR A 307 -1.12 -18.91 -27.52
N ASP A 308 -2.38 -19.31 -27.59
CA ASP A 308 -3.29 -18.98 -28.71
C ASP A 308 -3.70 -17.50 -28.73
N GLY A 309 -3.40 -16.73 -27.68
CA GLY A 309 -3.87 -15.35 -27.51
C GLY A 309 -5.39 -15.21 -27.35
N ALA A 310 -6.03 -16.30 -26.87
CA ALA A 310 -7.48 -16.33 -26.69
C ALA A 310 -7.90 -15.74 -25.33
N SER A 311 -9.20 -15.44 -25.21
CA SER A 311 -9.79 -14.96 -23.95
C SER A 311 -10.05 -16.12 -22.98
N TYR A 312 -9.93 -15.85 -21.67
CA TYR A 312 -10.31 -16.77 -20.58
C TYR A 312 -11.76 -17.26 -20.68
N THR A 313 -12.65 -16.49 -21.30
CA THR A 313 -14.04 -16.91 -21.53
C THR A 313 -14.17 -18.25 -22.28
N SER A 314 -13.13 -18.64 -23.04
CA SER A 314 -13.07 -19.94 -23.72
C SER A 314 -12.60 -21.10 -22.82
N PHE A 315 -12.17 -20.82 -21.58
CA PHE A 315 -11.57 -21.81 -20.69
C PHE A 315 -12.55 -22.96 -20.33
N PRO A 316 -13.81 -22.71 -19.93
CA PRO A 316 -14.71 -23.81 -19.53
C PRO A 316 -14.96 -24.81 -20.66
N SER A 317 -15.21 -24.33 -21.88
CA SER A 317 -15.45 -25.18 -23.04
C SER A 317 -14.21 -25.96 -23.48
N ARG A 318 -13.04 -25.29 -23.44
CA ARG A 318 -11.77 -25.96 -23.76
C ARG A 318 -11.37 -27.01 -22.72
N LEU A 319 -11.61 -26.73 -21.44
CA LEU A 319 -11.35 -27.71 -20.36
C LEU A 319 -12.27 -28.94 -20.49
N LEU A 320 -13.55 -28.71 -20.81
CA LEU A 320 -14.49 -29.82 -21.07
C LEU A 320 -13.98 -30.69 -22.21
N ALA A 321 -13.66 -30.10 -23.37
CA ALA A 321 -13.16 -30.81 -24.53
C ALA A 321 -11.83 -31.56 -24.26
N TYR A 322 -10.94 -30.94 -23.47
CA TYR A 322 -9.68 -31.55 -23.05
C TYR A 322 -9.92 -32.83 -22.21
N ASN A 323 -10.80 -32.70 -21.19
CA ASN A 323 -11.12 -33.84 -20.31
C ASN A 323 -11.87 -34.98 -21.07
N GLU A 324 -12.72 -34.63 -22.03
CA GLU A 324 -13.34 -35.63 -22.91
C GLU A 324 -12.31 -36.34 -23.80
N ALA A 325 -11.30 -35.63 -24.32
CA ALA A 325 -10.22 -36.21 -25.09
C ALA A 325 -9.34 -37.15 -24.25
N LEU A 326 -9.03 -36.77 -23.00
CA LEU A 326 -8.32 -37.63 -22.05
C LEU A 326 -9.09 -38.94 -21.78
N LYS A 327 -10.38 -38.85 -21.50
CA LYS A 327 -11.25 -40.03 -21.28
C LYS A 327 -11.26 -40.94 -22.50
N LYS A 328 -11.24 -40.42 -23.72
CA LYS A 328 -11.16 -41.21 -24.96
C LYS A 328 -9.81 -41.90 -25.10
N THR A 329 -8.71 -41.23 -24.75
CA THR A 329 -7.37 -41.83 -24.83
C THR A 329 -7.15 -42.89 -23.74
N GLU A 330 -7.65 -42.67 -22.55
CA GLU A 330 -7.66 -43.66 -21.47
C GLU A 330 -8.58 -44.84 -21.80
N GLY A 331 -9.75 -44.57 -22.41
CA GLY A 331 -10.67 -45.62 -22.88
C GLY A 331 -10.10 -46.45 -23.99
N VAL A 332 -9.22 -45.91 -24.86
CA VAL A 332 -8.50 -46.69 -25.89
C VAL A 332 -7.40 -47.58 -25.28
N ALA A 333 -6.75 -47.07 -24.19
CA ALA A 333 -5.77 -47.87 -23.46
C ALA A 333 -6.41 -49.02 -22.64
N GLN A 334 -7.67 -48.85 -22.22
CA GLN A 334 -8.43 -49.86 -21.46
C GLN A 334 -9.19 -50.87 -22.38
N GLN A 335 -9.31 -50.64 -23.69
CA GLN A 335 -9.96 -51.58 -24.62
C GLN A 335 -9.14 -52.83 -24.89
N GLN A 336 -7.96 -53.04 -24.29
CA GLN A 336 -7.24 -54.31 -24.30
C GLN A 336 -7.44 -55.16 -23.05
N GLU A 337 -8.21 -54.76 -22.06
CA GLU A 337 -8.59 -55.59 -20.90
C GLU A 337 -10.04 -55.39 -20.50
N SER A 338 -10.85 -56.43 -20.69
CA SER A 338 -12.11 -56.84 -20.06
C SER A 338 -13.35 -55.95 -20.14
N ALA A 339 -14.51 -56.59 -20.25
CA ALA A 339 -15.88 -56.04 -20.30
C ALA A 339 -16.24 -55.14 -19.09
N PRO A 340 -17.14 -54.14 -19.25
CA PRO A 340 -17.50 -53.21 -18.19
C PRO A 340 -18.28 -53.90 -17.07
N VAL A 341 -17.69 -53.91 -15.86
CA VAL A 341 -18.42 -54.19 -14.62
C VAL A 341 -19.29 -52.97 -14.31
N PRO A 342 -20.56 -53.13 -13.93
CA PRO A 342 -21.42 -52.00 -13.54
C PRO A 342 -20.79 -51.22 -12.39
N VAL A 343 -20.62 -49.92 -12.55
CA VAL A 343 -20.08 -49.05 -11.50
C VAL A 343 -21.16 -48.78 -10.48
N GLU A 344 -21.09 -49.50 -9.38
CA GLU A 344 -22.00 -49.27 -8.24
C GLU A 344 -21.59 -47.97 -7.50
N PRO A 345 -22.53 -47.17 -6.93
CA PRO A 345 -22.22 -45.91 -6.34
C PRO A 345 -21.43 -46.04 -5.02
N ALA A 346 -20.46 -45.16 -4.83
CA ALA A 346 -19.80 -44.96 -3.54
C ALA A 346 -20.78 -44.37 -2.50
N MET A 347 -20.75 -44.87 -1.28
CA MET A 347 -21.52 -44.37 -0.15
C MET A 347 -20.60 -43.98 1.01
N LEU A 348 -20.30 -42.68 1.14
CA LEU A 348 -19.36 -42.19 2.13
C LEU A 348 -20.04 -41.85 3.45
N VAL A 349 -19.53 -42.36 4.55
CA VAL A 349 -19.98 -42.08 5.92
C VAL A 349 -18.79 -41.49 6.70
N ILE A 350 -19.06 -40.37 7.41
CA ILE A 350 -18.04 -39.70 8.23
C ILE A 350 -18.28 -40.09 9.70
N HIS A 351 -17.21 -40.49 10.37
CA HIS A 351 -17.15 -40.72 11.80
C HIS A 351 -16.17 -39.80 12.44
N VAL A 352 -16.59 -38.99 13.41
CA VAL A 352 -15.66 -38.16 14.22
C VAL A 352 -15.05 -39.08 15.28
N ASP A 353 -13.75 -39.35 15.15
CA ASP A 353 -13.06 -40.32 16.00
C ASP A 353 -12.61 -39.68 17.32
N SER A 354 -12.00 -38.51 17.24
CA SER A 354 -11.53 -37.80 18.44
C SER A 354 -11.38 -36.31 18.19
N PHE A 355 -11.39 -35.58 19.28
CA PHE A 355 -11.06 -34.18 19.34
C PHE A 355 -9.91 -34.03 20.35
N ILE A 356 -8.84 -33.38 19.95
CA ILE A 356 -7.62 -33.22 20.74
C ILE A 356 -7.34 -31.73 20.87
N ASP A 357 -7.36 -31.22 22.09
CA ASP A 357 -6.97 -29.86 22.45
C ASP A 357 -5.56 -29.87 23.07
N GLY A 358 -4.86 -28.75 23.02
CA GLY A 358 -3.47 -28.64 23.42
C GLY A 358 -3.24 -28.89 24.91
N ASN A 359 -4.21 -28.60 25.77
CA ASN A 359 -4.12 -28.76 27.22
C ASN A 359 -5.01 -29.91 27.79
N ASN A 360 -5.74 -30.61 26.91
CA ASN A 360 -6.59 -31.75 27.20
C ASN A 360 -7.74 -31.47 28.20
N ASN A 361 -8.21 -30.21 28.25
CA ASN A 361 -9.32 -29.80 29.12
C ASN A 361 -10.70 -29.93 28.43
N LYS A 362 -10.74 -30.35 27.16
CA LYS A 362 -11.94 -30.49 26.30
C LYS A 362 -12.61 -29.16 25.97
N VAL A 363 -11.88 -28.09 26.00
CA VAL A 363 -12.31 -26.73 25.70
C VAL A 363 -11.29 -26.12 24.75
N ILE A 364 -11.75 -25.34 23.77
CA ILE A 364 -10.86 -24.61 22.86
C ILE A 364 -10.67 -23.20 23.42
N ASP A 365 -9.44 -22.89 23.81
CA ASP A 365 -9.06 -21.60 24.36
C ASP A 365 -8.28 -20.73 23.32
N ALA A 366 -8.30 -19.41 23.53
CA ALA A 366 -7.55 -18.49 22.67
C ALA A 366 -6.03 -18.74 22.76
N GLY A 367 -5.37 -18.88 21.63
CA GLY A 367 -3.92 -19.18 21.53
C GLY A 367 -3.58 -20.65 21.65
N GLU A 368 -4.58 -21.53 21.72
CA GLU A 368 -4.41 -22.97 21.80
C GLU A 368 -4.47 -23.63 20.42
N SER A 369 -3.76 -24.74 20.27
CA SER A 369 -3.91 -25.61 19.10
C SER A 369 -4.90 -26.73 19.40
N PHE A 370 -5.74 -27.06 18.42
CA PHE A 370 -6.63 -28.22 18.51
C PHE A 370 -6.60 -29.04 17.21
N ALA A 371 -6.98 -30.31 17.33
CA ALA A 371 -7.11 -31.19 16.19
C ALA A 371 -8.46 -31.95 16.23
N VAL A 372 -9.07 -32.11 15.06
CA VAL A 372 -10.25 -32.96 14.86
C VAL A 372 -9.79 -34.16 14.04
N GLN A 373 -9.85 -35.35 14.65
CA GLN A 373 -9.59 -36.61 13.96
C GLN A 373 -10.93 -37.25 13.56
N PHE A 374 -11.01 -37.71 12.34
CA PHE A 374 -12.22 -38.34 11.83
C PHE A 374 -11.85 -39.37 10.75
N SER A 375 -12.69 -40.33 10.55
CA SER A 375 -12.57 -41.32 9.49
C SER A 375 -13.73 -41.16 8.49
N VAL A 376 -13.41 -41.41 7.22
CA VAL A 376 -14.40 -41.48 6.14
C VAL A 376 -14.42 -42.95 5.66
N GLU A 377 -15.54 -43.60 5.85
CA GLU A 377 -15.76 -44.97 5.44
C GLU A 377 -16.57 -44.97 4.15
N ASN A 378 -16.14 -45.71 3.15
CA ASN A 378 -16.92 -45.97 1.95
C ASN A 378 -17.71 -47.27 2.10
N LYS A 379 -18.98 -47.16 2.47
CA LYS A 379 -19.92 -48.25 2.61
C LYS A 379 -20.55 -48.69 1.28
N GLY A 380 -20.27 -47.94 0.21
CA GLY A 380 -20.73 -48.28 -1.13
C GLY A 380 -19.94 -49.43 -1.73
N GLN A 381 -20.44 -49.96 -2.86
CA GLN A 381 -19.77 -51.01 -3.62
C GLN A 381 -18.84 -50.43 -4.71
N GLY A 382 -18.94 -49.12 -4.97
CA GLY A 382 -18.05 -48.40 -5.89
C GLY A 382 -17.02 -47.55 -5.15
N ASP A 383 -15.86 -47.34 -5.82
CA ASP A 383 -14.80 -46.48 -5.30
C ASP A 383 -15.22 -45.00 -5.27
N ALA A 384 -14.77 -44.28 -4.28
CA ALA A 384 -14.92 -42.82 -4.20
C ALA A 384 -13.63 -42.13 -4.62
N TYR A 385 -13.72 -41.21 -5.58
CA TYR A 385 -12.58 -40.53 -6.15
C TYR A 385 -12.63 -39.02 -5.85
N ASN A 386 -11.45 -38.39 -5.75
CA ASN A 386 -11.28 -36.94 -5.63
C ASN A 386 -12.11 -36.32 -4.50
N ILE A 387 -12.09 -36.93 -3.31
CA ILE A 387 -12.84 -36.46 -2.16
C ILE A 387 -12.22 -35.18 -1.62
N ARG A 388 -13.09 -34.21 -1.33
CA ARG A 388 -12.72 -32.99 -0.60
C ARG A 388 -13.44 -32.96 0.72
N LEU A 389 -12.71 -32.61 1.77
CA LEU A 389 -13.19 -32.55 3.13
C LEU A 389 -13.10 -31.14 3.64
N ARG A 390 -14.19 -30.59 4.15
CA ARG A 390 -14.24 -29.24 4.70
C ARG A 390 -14.78 -29.27 6.12
N LEU A 391 -14.07 -28.64 7.04
CA LEU A 391 -14.54 -28.37 8.38
C LEU A 391 -15.00 -26.91 8.45
N SER A 392 -16.24 -26.68 8.92
CA SER A 392 -16.76 -25.33 9.13
C SER A 392 -17.45 -25.23 10.49
N GLU A 393 -17.40 -24.05 11.06
CA GLU A 393 -18.08 -23.71 12.31
C GLU A 393 -19.39 -22.97 11.98
N GLN A 394 -20.51 -23.37 12.61
CA GLN A 394 -21.86 -22.89 12.26
C GLN A 394 -22.15 -21.43 12.66
N GLN A 395 -21.38 -20.84 13.57
CA GLN A 395 -21.63 -19.49 14.09
C GLN A 395 -20.70 -18.42 13.48
N GLY A 396 -19.86 -18.79 12.50
CA GLY A 396 -18.98 -17.85 11.82
C GLY A 396 -17.67 -17.58 12.54
N TYR A 397 -17.27 -18.40 13.50
CA TYR A 397 -15.97 -18.28 14.20
C TYR A 397 -14.79 -18.85 13.41
N ASP A 398 -15.00 -19.30 12.18
CA ASP A 398 -13.96 -19.84 11.30
C ASP A 398 -12.79 -18.86 11.09
N GLU A 399 -13.03 -17.55 11.17
CA GLU A 399 -12.02 -16.49 11.04
C GLU A 399 -10.96 -16.49 12.17
N TYR A 400 -11.29 -17.10 13.30
CA TYR A 400 -10.38 -17.21 14.45
C TYR A 400 -9.53 -18.47 14.44
N PHE A 401 -9.77 -19.37 13.50
CA PHE A 401 -9.00 -20.60 13.35
C PHE A 401 -7.94 -20.43 12.23
N ASP A 402 -6.68 -20.55 12.61
CA ASP A 402 -5.55 -20.58 11.67
C ASP A 402 -5.22 -22.04 11.34
N GLY A 403 -5.56 -22.46 10.12
CA GLY A 403 -5.41 -23.82 9.66
C GLY A 403 -6.12 -24.06 8.33
N PRO A 404 -5.99 -25.27 7.77
CA PRO A 404 -6.55 -25.59 6.47
C PRO A 404 -8.09 -25.64 6.51
N ARG A 405 -8.73 -24.95 5.55
CA ARG A 405 -10.20 -24.96 5.41
C ARG A 405 -10.71 -26.20 4.70
N GLU A 406 -9.89 -26.82 3.86
CA GLU A 406 -10.19 -28.03 3.12
C GLU A 406 -9.00 -28.99 3.18
N LEU A 407 -9.30 -30.29 3.16
CA LEU A 407 -8.33 -31.36 2.98
C LEU A 407 -8.63 -32.13 1.69
N ASP A 408 -7.57 -32.52 1.00
CA ASP A 408 -7.68 -33.51 -0.07
C ASP A 408 -7.86 -34.90 0.56
N GLY A 409 -9.03 -35.48 0.41
CA GLY A 409 -9.31 -36.82 0.88
C GLY A 409 -8.76 -37.91 -0.07
N GLY A 410 -8.39 -37.53 -1.30
CA GLY A 410 -7.96 -38.49 -2.33
C GLY A 410 -9.06 -39.47 -2.68
N ASN A 411 -8.67 -40.73 -2.89
CA ASN A 411 -9.59 -41.82 -3.24
C ASN A 411 -9.81 -42.75 -2.04
N ILE A 412 -11.06 -43.21 -1.85
CA ILE A 412 -11.41 -44.23 -0.86
C ILE A 412 -12.07 -45.39 -1.56
N PRO A 413 -11.38 -46.54 -1.70
CA PRO A 413 -11.94 -47.74 -2.32
C PRO A 413 -13.20 -48.25 -1.58
N ALA A 414 -14.03 -48.97 -2.32
CA ALA A 414 -15.22 -49.62 -1.76
C ALA A 414 -14.89 -50.46 -0.54
N GLY A 415 -15.71 -50.37 0.50
CA GLY A 415 -15.57 -51.13 1.75
C GLY A 415 -14.36 -50.74 2.61
N THR A 416 -13.64 -49.67 2.27
CA THR A 416 -12.49 -49.21 3.06
C THR A 416 -12.80 -47.91 3.83
N SER A 417 -11.95 -47.64 4.84
CA SER A 417 -11.99 -46.40 5.62
C SER A 417 -10.63 -45.74 5.62
N LYS A 418 -10.64 -44.40 5.63
CA LYS A 418 -9.42 -43.60 5.67
C LYS A 418 -9.55 -42.51 6.74
N GLN A 419 -8.49 -42.33 7.54
CA GLN A 419 -8.44 -41.36 8.62
C GLN A 419 -7.85 -40.05 8.17
N TYR A 420 -8.39 -38.95 8.71
CA TYR A 420 -7.97 -37.59 8.43
C TYR A 420 -7.89 -36.79 9.72
N THR A 421 -7.11 -35.71 9.69
CA THR A 421 -6.96 -34.82 10.85
C THR A 421 -6.93 -33.38 10.37
N PHE A 422 -7.89 -32.57 10.81
CA PHE A 422 -7.77 -31.12 10.75
C PHE A 422 -7.02 -30.63 12.00
N ARG A 423 -6.07 -29.70 11.79
CA ARG A 423 -5.35 -29.05 12.89
C ARG A 423 -5.47 -27.55 12.75
N TYR A 424 -5.75 -26.89 13.85
CA TYR A 424 -5.93 -25.45 13.93
C TYR A 424 -5.18 -24.85 15.09
N LEU A 425 -4.76 -23.58 14.94
CA LEU A 425 -4.34 -22.71 16.01
C LEU A 425 -5.41 -21.63 16.21
N VAL A 426 -5.83 -21.40 17.44
CA VAL A 426 -6.78 -20.32 17.76
C VAL A 426 -6.01 -19.03 17.96
N LYS A 427 -6.38 -17.96 17.28
CA LYS A 427 -5.71 -16.66 17.36
C LYS A 427 -5.83 -16.07 18.77
N LYS A 428 -4.75 -15.45 19.29
CA LYS A 428 -4.70 -14.87 20.65
C LYS A 428 -5.50 -13.56 20.80
N GLU A 429 -5.81 -12.86 19.71
CA GLU A 429 -6.33 -11.49 19.71
C GLU A 429 -7.85 -11.38 19.78
N ILE A 430 -8.52 -12.37 20.34
CA ILE A 430 -9.98 -12.44 20.40
C ILE A 430 -10.49 -11.69 21.64
N ARG A 431 -10.64 -10.36 21.58
CA ARG A 431 -10.90 -9.55 22.79
C ARG A 431 -12.33 -9.17 23.10
N GLN A 432 -13.36 -9.36 22.25
CA GLN A 432 -14.69 -8.85 22.61
C GLN A 432 -15.90 -9.73 22.32
N HIS A 433 -15.84 -10.79 21.51
CA HIS A 433 -17.02 -11.59 21.13
C HIS A 433 -16.84 -13.12 21.25
N TRP A 434 -15.72 -13.59 21.76
CA TRP A 434 -15.48 -15.01 21.96
C TRP A 434 -16.22 -15.50 23.19
N PRO A 435 -17.08 -16.52 23.12
CA PRO A 435 -17.50 -17.21 24.32
C PRO A 435 -16.26 -17.70 25.03
N ARG A 436 -16.13 -17.46 26.35
CA ARG A 436 -14.90 -17.74 27.14
C ARG A 436 -14.34 -19.14 26.91
N SER A 437 -15.11 -20.04 26.32
CA SER A 437 -14.70 -21.38 25.90
C SER A 437 -15.70 -21.97 24.91
N ILE A 438 -15.23 -22.74 23.92
CA ILE A 438 -16.07 -23.55 23.04
C ILE A 438 -15.99 -24.99 23.55
N SER A 439 -17.08 -25.49 24.15
CA SER A 439 -17.16 -26.88 24.60
C SER A 439 -17.24 -27.84 23.40
N MET A 440 -16.44 -28.87 23.40
CA MET A 440 -16.37 -29.92 22.39
C MET A 440 -17.67 -30.74 22.23
N HIS A 441 -18.60 -30.64 23.21
CA HIS A 441 -19.88 -31.31 23.16
C HIS A 441 -20.93 -30.51 22.34
N SER A 442 -20.62 -29.31 21.91
CA SER A 442 -21.54 -28.54 21.10
C SER A 442 -21.56 -29.07 19.66
N LYS A 443 -22.75 -29.40 19.12
CA LYS A 443 -22.98 -29.74 17.69
C LYS A 443 -22.67 -28.56 16.73
N ARG A 444 -21.64 -27.76 17.03
CA ARG A 444 -21.33 -26.50 16.34
C ARG A 444 -20.33 -26.64 15.18
N MET A 445 -19.56 -27.73 15.18
CA MET A 445 -18.69 -28.04 14.06
C MET A 445 -19.36 -29.01 13.10
N VAL A 446 -19.45 -28.63 11.85
CA VAL A 446 -20.03 -29.46 10.77
C VAL A 446 -18.91 -29.83 9.82
N LEU A 447 -18.68 -31.12 9.67
CA LEU A 447 -17.83 -31.68 8.66
C LEU A 447 -18.66 -31.88 7.39
N MET A 448 -18.32 -31.20 6.31
CA MET A 448 -18.98 -31.33 5.03
C MET A 448 -18.13 -32.15 4.07
N LEU A 449 -18.76 -33.11 3.42
CA LEU A 449 -18.22 -33.82 2.27
C LEU A 449 -18.63 -33.05 1.02
N ILE A 450 -17.64 -32.48 0.32
CA ILE A 450 -17.87 -31.86 -0.98
C ILE A 450 -17.40 -32.86 -2.03
N ARG A 451 -18.36 -33.55 -2.67
CA ARG A 451 -18.09 -34.37 -3.84
C ARG A 451 -18.08 -33.45 -5.06
N ARG A 452 -16.95 -33.29 -5.73
CA ARG A 452 -16.94 -32.78 -7.12
C ARG A 452 -17.09 -34.00 -8.03
N ASN A 453 -18.22 -34.05 -8.75
CA ASN A 453 -18.42 -34.97 -9.87
C ASN A 453 -17.41 -34.68 -10.97
#